data_7c0bd25c6e004459fd868eb687df14f6
#
_entry.id   7c0bd25c6e004459fd868eb687df14f6
#
_cell.length_a   1.000
_cell.length_b   1.000
_cell.length_c   1.000
_cell.angle_alpha   90.00
_cell.angle_beta   90.00
_cell.angle_gamma   90.00
#
_symmetry.space_group_name_H-M   'P 1'
#
loop_
_entity.id
_entity.type
_entity.pdbx_description
1 polymer ?
#
loop_
_entity_poly.entity_id
_entity_poly.type
_entity_poly.pdbx_seq_one_letter_code
_entity_poly.pdbx_strand_id
1 'polypeptide(L)'
;MTAKDKKNIKKTKANNIFTNKSMVVVFAVIAMFSWGCAFPFIKIGMREFAIAVDDTAGKMLFAGVRFLSAGIITLIISFFKNKDIKINSTMDFLWLILYGAVNTGFHYFCFYMGLSNCSGSKASIIDSLGTFWLIFLAAIIFKEKINANKIAGCIFG
;
A
#
# COMPACT_ATOMS: atom_id res chain seq x y z
N MET A 1 -25.07 17.25 -26.77
CA MET A 1 -23.93 16.65 -26.08
C MET A 1 -24.40 15.39 -25.39
N THR A 2 -24.02 14.23 -25.89
CA THR A 2 -24.53 12.93 -25.44
C THR A 2 -23.85 12.52 -24.12
N ALA A 3 -24.50 11.60 -23.35
CA ALA A 3 -23.95 11.06 -22.13
C ALA A 3 -22.57 10.40 -22.35
N LYS A 4 -22.35 9.89 -23.58
CA LYS A 4 -21.09 9.28 -24.04
C LYS A 4 -19.97 10.33 -24.18
N ASP A 5 -20.31 11.56 -24.66
CA ASP A 5 -19.36 12.66 -24.80
C ASP A 5 -18.92 13.18 -23.43
N LYS A 6 -19.85 13.32 -22.48
CA LYS A 6 -19.54 13.71 -21.10
C LYS A 6 -18.64 12.68 -20.40
N LYS A 7 -18.85 11.37 -20.64
CA LYS A 7 -18.04 10.28 -20.10
C LYS A 7 -16.61 10.29 -20.69
N ASN A 8 -16.47 10.55 -21.99
CA ASN A 8 -15.17 10.65 -22.66
C ASN A 8 -14.38 11.88 -22.19
N ILE A 9 -15.02 13.06 -22.10
CA ILE A 9 -14.37 14.28 -21.59
C ILE A 9 -13.90 14.10 -20.16
N LYS A 10 -14.71 13.44 -19.29
CA LYS A 10 -14.36 13.17 -17.90
C LYS A 10 -13.18 12.18 -17.79
N LYS A 11 -13.11 11.19 -18.69
CA LYS A 11 -12.01 10.21 -18.75
C LYS A 11 -10.72 10.85 -19.26
N THR A 12 -10.80 11.72 -20.26
CA THR A 12 -9.63 12.48 -20.77
C THR A 12 -9.11 13.46 -19.74
N LYS A 13 -9.99 14.16 -19.01
CA LYS A 13 -9.60 15.10 -17.94
C LYS A 13 -8.98 14.38 -16.74
N ALA A 14 -9.48 13.20 -16.38
CA ALA A 14 -8.90 12.37 -15.32
C ALA A 14 -7.50 11.85 -15.71
N ASN A 15 -7.32 11.42 -16.96
CA ASN A 15 -6.01 10.99 -17.45
C ASN A 15 -4.99 12.15 -17.42
N ASN A 16 -5.41 13.37 -17.76
CA ASN A 16 -4.52 14.53 -17.70
C ASN A 16 -4.08 14.89 -16.26
N ILE A 17 -4.91 14.66 -15.25
CA ILE A 17 -4.56 14.91 -13.84
C ILE A 17 -3.49 13.91 -13.38
N PHE A 18 -3.65 12.62 -13.67
CA PHE A 18 -2.70 11.59 -13.26
C PHE A 18 -1.40 11.54 -14.09
N THR A 19 -1.36 12.19 -15.25
CA THR A 19 -0.16 12.30 -16.10
C THR A 19 0.58 13.62 -15.91
N ASN A 20 -0.02 14.58 -15.22
CA ASN A 20 0.64 15.86 -14.92
C ASN A 20 1.71 15.63 -13.83
N LYS A 21 2.97 15.90 -14.16
CA LYS A 21 4.13 15.68 -13.27
C LYS A 21 3.96 16.32 -11.89
N SER A 22 3.45 17.54 -11.82
CA SER A 22 3.22 18.23 -10.55
C SER A 22 2.17 17.53 -9.69
N MET A 23 1.08 17.05 -10.29
CA MET A 23 0.03 16.32 -9.57
C MET A 23 0.50 14.94 -9.10
N VAL A 24 1.32 14.25 -9.89
CA VAL A 24 1.94 12.98 -9.48
C VAL A 24 2.83 13.19 -8.26
N VAL A 25 3.63 14.26 -8.23
CA VAL A 25 4.46 14.59 -7.07
C VAL A 25 3.61 14.88 -5.83
N VAL A 26 2.55 15.68 -5.97
CA VAL A 26 1.64 15.99 -4.85
C VAL A 26 1.00 14.71 -4.29
N PHE A 27 0.49 13.83 -5.15
CA PHE A 27 -0.09 12.57 -4.71
C PHE A 27 0.95 11.64 -4.08
N ALA A 28 2.17 11.61 -4.60
CA ALA A 28 3.26 10.84 -4.00
C ALA A 28 3.60 11.35 -2.60
N VAL A 29 3.71 12.67 -2.41
CA VAL A 29 3.98 13.27 -1.09
C VAL A 29 2.87 12.94 -0.09
N ILE A 30 1.59 13.08 -0.49
CA ILE A 30 0.45 12.73 0.37
C ILE A 30 0.48 11.24 0.74
N ALA A 31 0.76 10.37 -0.22
CA ALA A 31 0.84 8.94 0.03
C ALA A 31 1.97 8.58 1.00
N MET A 32 3.16 9.16 0.80
CA MET A 32 4.32 8.93 1.68
C MET A 32 4.11 9.51 3.08
N PHE A 33 3.50 10.67 3.19
CA PHE A 33 3.13 11.24 4.49
C PHE A 33 2.14 10.32 5.23
N SER A 34 1.10 9.86 4.54
CA SER A 34 0.10 8.94 5.11
C SER A 34 0.74 7.61 5.53
N TRP A 35 1.70 7.09 4.74
CA TRP A 35 2.46 5.90 5.08
C TRP A 35 3.34 6.11 6.31
N GLY A 36 4.08 7.21 6.37
CA GLY A 36 4.91 7.57 7.53
C GLY A 36 4.11 7.70 8.84
N CYS A 37 2.91 8.27 8.77
CA CYS A 37 2.00 8.37 9.91
C CYS A 37 1.51 7.00 10.40
N ALA A 38 1.53 5.96 9.59
CA ALA A 38 1.06 4.63 9.98
C ALA A 38 1.86 4.05 11.16
N PHE A 39 3.19 4.26 11.21
CA PHE A 39 4.05 3.72 12.26
C PHE A 39 3.68 4.22 13.66
N PRO A 40 3.60 5.55 13.92
CA PRO A 40 3.18 6.04 15.23
C PRO A 40 1.74 5.68 15.54
N PHE A 41 0.81 5.73 14.58
CA PHE A 41 -0.59 5.38 14.83
C PHE A 41 -0.77 3.91 15.19
N ILE A 42 -0.03 2.99 14.58
CA ILE A 42 -0.05 1.57 14.96
C ILE A 42 0.47 1.40 16.39
N LYS A 43 1.57 2.07 16.76
CA LYS A 43 2.12 2.01 18.12
C LYS A 43 1.15 2.55 19.16
N ILE A 44 0.53 3.69 18.87
CA ILE A 44 -0.50 4.26 19.75
C ILE A 44 -1.67 3.29 19.87
N GLY A 45 -2.17 2.76 18.75
CA GLY A 45 -3.29 1.82 18.76
C GLY A 45 -2.97 0.56 19.57
N MET A 46 -1.82 -0.07 19.38
CA MET A 46 -1.45 -1.25 20.19
C MET A 46 -1.38 -0.91 21.69
N ARG A 47 -0.91 0.28 22.05
CA ARG A 47 -0.88 0.72 23.45
C ARG A 47 -2.28 0.95 24.02
N GLU A 48 -3.15 1.65 23.29
CA GLU A 48 -4.51 1.96 23.74
C GLU A 48 -5.39 0.71 23.89
N PHE A 49 -5.17 -0.30 23.05
CA PHE A 49 -5.82 -1.60 23.17
C PHE A 49 -5.12 -2.56 24.12
N ALA A 50 -4.10 -2.11 24.87
CA ALA A 50 -3.31 -2.90 25.83
C ALA A 50 -2.74 -4.19 25.22
N ILE A 51 -2.35 -4.16 23.94
CA ILE A 51 -1.76 -5.31 23.25
C ILE A 51 -0.30 -5.44 23.67
N ALA A 52 0.03 -6.50 24.38
CA ALA A 52 1.38 -6.76 24.85
C ALA A 52 2.35 -7.09 23.70
N VAL A 53 3.67 -6.94 23.97
CA VAL A 53 4.71 -7.20 22.96
C VAL A 53 4.78 -8.67 22.57
N ASP A 54 4.41 -9.56 23.43
CA ASP A 54 4.34 -11.03 23.24
C ASP A 54 2.97 -11.50 22.75
N ASP A 55 1.93 -10.65 22.79
CA ASP A 55 0.58 -11.00 22.33
C ASP A 55 0.48 -10.96 20.79
N THR A 56 0.88 -12.05 20.16
CA THR A 56 0.78 -12.22 18.71
C THR A 56 -0.67 -12.25 18.22
N ALA A 57 -1.59 -12.84 18.98
CA ALA A 57 -3.00 -12.95 18.59
C ALA A 57 -3.66 -11.56 18.58
N GLY A 58 -3.46 -10.77 19.63
CA GLY A 58 -3.95 -9.39 19.70
C GLY A 58 -3.44 -8.51 18.57
N LYS A 59 -2.15 -8.62 18.21
CA LYS A 59 -1.58 -7.89 17.07
C LYS A 59 -2.24 -8.27 15.75
N MET A 60 -2.46 -9.57 15.52
CA MET A 60 -3.09 -10.06 14.29
C MET A 60 -4.56 -9.65 14.21
N LEU A 61 -5.28 -9.70 15.34
CA LEU A 61 -6.64 -9.21 15.42
C LEU A 61 -6.72 -7.71 15.11
N PHE A 62 -5.85 -6.91 15.71
CA PHE A 62 -5.78 -5.48 15.47
C PHE A 62 -5.48 -5.15 14.00
N ALA A 63 -4.51 -5.84 13.39
CA ALA A 63 -4.21 -5.72 11.97
C ALA A 63 -5.42 -6.14 11.10
N GLY A 64 -6.04 -7.28 11.42
CA GLY A 64 -7.19 -7.81 10.70
C GLY A 64 -8.37 -6.84 10.68
N VAL A 65 -8.74 -6.27 11.83
CA VAL A 65 -9.82 -5.27 11.93
C VAL A 65 -9.50 -4.03 11.08
N ARG A 66 -8.26 -3.53 11.12
CA ARG A 66 -7.84 -2.38 10.30
C ARG A 66 -7.98 -2.65 8.80
N PHE A 67 -7.47 -3.79 8.33
CA PHE A 67 -7.52 -4.13 6.90
C PHE A 67 -8.93 -4.48 6.43
N LEU A 68 -9.72 -5.15 7.27
CA LEU A 68 -11.12 -5.43 6.98
C LEU A 68 -11.90 -4.12 6.82
N SER A 69 -11.75 -3.19 7.76
CA SER A 69 -12.40 -1.87 7.70
C SER A 69 -12.00 -1.09 6.45
N ALA A 70 -10.70 -1.04 6.12
CA ALA A 70 -10.20 -0.39 4.92
C ALA A 70 -10.74 -1.06 3.64
N GLY A 71 -10.81 -2.39 3.62
CA GLY A 71 -11.36 -3.17 2.51
C GLY A 71 -12.85 -2.87 2.28
N ILE A 72 -13.64 -2.87 3.35
CA ILE A 72 -15.08 -2.53 3.29
C ILE A 72 -15.28 -1.10 2.76
N ILE A 73 -14.55 -0.11 3.29
CA ILE A 73 -14.63 1.27 2.83
C ILE A 73 -14.27 1.38 1.34
N THR A 74 -13.23 0.68 0.92
CA THR A 74 -12.79 0.68 -0.49
C THR A 74 -13.86 0.07 -1.40
N LEU A 75 -14.48 -1.03 -0.98
CA LEU A 75 -15.58 -1.67 -1.73
C LEU A 75 -16.80 -0.74 -1.83
N ILE A 76 -17.18 -0.09 -0.74
CA ILE A 76 -18.28 0.88 -0.71
C ILE A 76 -18.02 2.02 -1.70
N ILE A 77 -16.82 2.63 -1.65
CA ILE A 77 -16.43 3.70 -2.58
C ILE A 77 -16.46 3.21 -4.03
N SER A 78 -16.00 2.00 -4.27
CA SER A 78 -15.98 1.38 -5.60
C SER A 78 -17.39 1.17 -6.13
N PHE A 79 -18.30 0.72 -5.28
CA PHE A 79 -19.71 0.53 -5.61
C PHE A 79 -20.39 1.85 -6.00
N PHE A 80 -20.20 2.92 -5.21
CA PHE A 80 -20.74 4.24 -5.53
C PHE A 80 -20.15 4.87 -6.80
N LYS A 81 -18.95 4.47 -7.19
CA LYS A 81 -18.33 4.94 -8.44
C LYS A 81 -18.74 4.12 -9.67
N ASN A 82 -19.71 3.21 -9.56
CA ASN A 82 -20.16 2.33 -10.63
C ASN A 82 -19.00 1.66 -11.37
N LYS A 83 -18.00 1.21 -10.65
CA LYS A 83 -16.93 0.38 -11.21
C LYS A 83 -17.41 -1.06 -11.22
N ASP A 84 -17.46 -1.66 -12.38
CA ASP A 84 -17.74 -3.09 -12.53
C ASP A 84 -16.60 -3.90 -11.87
N ILE A 85 -16.84 -4.37 -10.66
CA ILE A 85 -15.97 -5.32 -9.96
C ILE A 85 -16.46 -6.70 -10.39
N LYS A 86 -16.10 -7.14 -11.60
CA LYS A 86 -16.42 -8.48 -12.10
C LYS A 86 -15.19 -9.35 -12.01
N ILE A 87 -15.27 -10.39 -11.21
CA ILE A 87 -14.32 -11.49 -11.22
C ILE A 87 -14.83 -12.48 -12.24
N ASN A 88 -14.13 -12.61 -13.37
CA ASN A 88 -14.62 -13.40 -14.51
C ASN A 88 -14.35 -14.90 -14.35
N SER A 89 -13.46 -15.30 -13.47
CA SER A 89 -13.07 -16.71 -13.29
C SER A 89 -12.87 -17.04 -11.81
N THR A 90 -13.25 -18.24 -11.43
CA THR A 90 -12.94 -18.79 -10.09
C THR A 90 -11.43 -18.84 -9.85
N MET A 91 -10.64 -19.05 -10.89
CA MET A 91 -9.19 -19.06 -10.81
C MET A 91 -8.64 -17.66 -10.46
N ASP A 92 -9.20 -16.59 -11.05
CA ASP A 92 -8.81 -15.20 -10.71
C ASP A 92 -9.13 -14.88 -9.26
N PHE A 93 -10.26 -15.36 -8.76
CA PHE A 93 -10.63 -15.21 -7.35
C PHE A 93 -9.64 -15.93 -6.41
N LEU A 94 -9.24 -17.15 -6.76
CA LEU A 94 -8.26 -17.93 -5.99
C LEU A 94 -6.88 -17.22 -5.97
N TRP A 95 -6.42 -16.70 -7.11
CA TRP A 95 -5.19 -15.92 -7.20
C TRP A 95 -5.26 -14.62 -6.38
N LEU A 96 -6.40 -13.95 -6.34
CA LEU A 96 -6.60 -12.77 -5.50
C LEU A 96 -6.51 -13.10 -4.01
N ILE A 97 -7.11 -14.23 -3.58
CA ILE A 97 -6.99 -14.69 -2.19
C ILE A 97 -5.54 -15.02 -1.85
N LEU A 98 -4.86 -15.79 -2.69
CA LEU A 98 -3.47 -16.17 -2.47
C LEU A 98 -2.57 -14.93 -2.41
N TYR A 99 -2.73 -14.00 -3.34
CA TYR A 99 -1.99 -12.74 -3.34
C TYR A 99 -2.26 -11.92 -2.07
N GLY A 100 -3.51 -11.80 -1.66
CA GLY A 100 -3.88 -11.11 -0.42
C GLY A 100 -3.29 -11.79 0.82
N ALA A 101 -3.32 -13.12 0.88
CA ALA A 101 -2.76 -13.88 2.00
C ALA A 101 -1.24 -13.68 2.12
N VAL A 102 -0.52 -13.72 1.01
CA VAL A 102 0.95 -13.53 1.00
C VAL A 102 1.32 -12.06 1.17
N ASN A 103 0.76 -11.18 0.34
CA ASN A 103 1.17 -9.78 0.30
C ASN A 103 0.63 -8.96 1.49
N THR A 104 -0.53 -9.31 2.04
CA THR A 104 -1.09 -8.62 3.19
C THR A 104 -0.92 -9.46 4.46
N GLY A 105 -1.37 -10.70 4.46
CA GLY A 105 -1.35 -11.56 5.64
C GLY A 105 0.07 -11.80 6.14
N PHE A 106 0.91 -12.45 5.37
CA PHE A 106 2.27 -12.80 5.77
C PHE A 106 3.17 -11.57 5.94
N HIS A 107 3.11 -10.62 5.00
CA HIS A 107 3.90 -9.38 5.09
C HIS A 107 3.61 -8.62 6.39
N TYR A 108 2.33 -8.37 6.70
CA TYR A 108 1.97 -7.62 7.90
C TYR A 108 2.14 -8.43 9.19
N PHE A 109 2.07 -9.75 9.14
CA PHE A 109 2.48 -10.58 10.27
C PHE A 109 3.93 -10.26 10.67
N CYS A 110 4.86 -10.35 9.74
CA CYS A 110 6.27 -10.02 9.98
C CYS A 110 6.45 -8.55 10.40
N PHE A 111 5.73 -7.63 9.75
CA PHE A 111 5.78 -6.21 10.06
C PHE A 111 5.35 -5.88 11.49
N TYR A 112 4.20 -6.41 11.94
CA TYR A 112 3.72 -6.16 13.30
C TYR A 112 4.61 -6.80 14.37
N MET A 113 5.17 -7.98 14.09
CA MET A 113 6.13 -8.62 14.97
C MET A 113 7.41 -7.77 15.10
N GLY A 114 7.94 -7.27 13.99
CA GLY A 114 9.08 -6.36 13.99
C GLY A 114 8.79 -5.03 14.69
N LEU A 115 7.67 -4.38 14.34
CA LEU A 115 7.28 -3.09 14.89
C LEU A 115 7.03 -3.13 16.39
N SER A 116 6.52 -4.24 16.95
CA SER A 116 6.29 -4.35 18.39
C SER A 116 7.59 -4.37 19.21
N ASN A 117 8.67 -4.89 18.63
CA ASN A 117 9.97 -5.06 19.29
C ASN A 117 10.94 -3.87 19.13
N CYS A 118 10.58 -2.84 18.35
CA CYS A 118 11.43 -1.66 18.16
C CYS A 118 10.63 -0.36 18.21
N SER A 119 11.32 0.77 18.26
CA SER A 119 10.64 2.07 18.16
C SER A 119 10.09 2.30 16.75
N GLY A 120 9.01 3.08 16.64
CA GLY A 120 8.40 3.40 15.34
C GLY A 120 9.39 4.03 14.35
N SER A 121 10.29 4.89 14.84
CA SER A 121 11.34 5.52 14.02
C SER A 121 12.34 4.50 13.49
N LYS A 122 12.79 3.54 14.31
CA LYS A 122 13.69 2.47 13.84
C LYS A 122 12.98 1.58 12.83
N ALA A 123 11.70 1.23 13.07
CA ALA A 123 10.92 0.42 12.16
C ALA A 123 10.76 1.11 10.79
N SER A 124 10.48 2.42 10.75
CA SER A 124 10.31 3.15 9.49
C SER A 124 11.61 3.22 8.67
N ILE A 125 12.77 3.36 9.33
CA ILE A 125 14.08 3.33 8.67
C ILE A 125 14.34 1.95 8.06
N ILE A 126 14.07 0.87 8.82
CA ILE A 126 14.27 -0.51 8.33
C ILE A 126 13.31 -0.82 7.19
N ASP A 127 12.05 -0.38 7.29
CA ASP A 127 11.06 -0.59 6.24
C ASP A 127 11.43 0.12 4.93
N SER A 128 11.99 1.32 5.01
CA SER A 128 12.46 2.04 3.82
C SER A 128 13.60 1.33 3.08
N LEU A 129 14.39 0.49 3.75
CA LEU A 129 15.39 -0.36 3.10
C LEU A 129 14.75 -1.38 2.14
N GLY A 130 13.47 -1.72 2.33
CA GLY A 130 12.72 -2.59 1.42
C GLY A 130 12.68 -2.06 -0.01
N THR A 131 12.64 -0.74 -0.19
CA THR A 131 12.68 -0.10 -1.52
C THR A 131 14.02 -0.33 -2.23
N PHE A 132 15.13 -0.28 -1.50
CA PHE A 132 16.46 -0.56 -2.07
C PHE A 132 16.56 -2.03 -2.50
N TRP A 133 16.09 -2.95 -1.64
CA TRP A 133 16.05 -4.37 -1.98
C TRP A 133 15.18 -4.64 -3.20
N LEU A 134 14.04 -3.97 -3.32
CA LEU A 134 13.16 -4.10 -4.49
C LEU A 134 13.87 -3.69 -5.78
N ILE A 135 14.57 -2.54 -5.78
CA ILE A 135 15.32 -2.05 -6.95
C ILE A 135 16.44 -3.02 -7.31
N PHE A 136 17.17 -3.52 -6.31
CA PHE A 136 18.25 -4.46 -6.50
C PHE A 136 17.78 -5.81 -7.05
N LEU A 137 16.72 -6.38 -6.46
CA LEU A 137 16.12 -7.63 -6.92
C LEU A 137 15.50 -7.49 -8.32
N ALA A 138 14.83 -6.37 -8.61
CA ALA A 138 14.28 -6.09 -9.94
C ALA A 138 15.40 -6.05 -11.00
N ALA A 139 16.54 -5.46 -10.69
CA ALA A 139 17.67 -5.44 -11.61
C ALA A 139 18.23 -6.85 -11.89
N ILE A 140 18.27 -7.71 -10.87
CA ILE A 140 18.79 -9.09 -11.03
C ILE A 140 17.75 -9.98 -11.72
N ILE A 141 16.52 -10.00 -11.25
CA ILE A 141 15.49 -10.96 -11.70
C ILE A 141 14.96 -10.58 -13.08
N PHE A 142 14.65 -9.30 -13.29
CA PHE A 142 14.09 -8.80 -14.55
C PHE A 142 15.15 -8.26 -15.50
N LYS A 143 16.44 -8.31 -15.12
CA LYS A 143 17.55 -7.74 -15.90
C LYS A 143 17.31 -6.27 -16.30
N GLU A 144 16.64 -5.52 -15.43
CA GLU A 144 16.38 -4.11 -15.66
C GLU A 144 17.68 -3.30 -15.57
N LYS A 145 17.88 -2.40 -16.52
CA LYS A 145 19.04 -1.48 -16.49
C LYS A 145 18.89 -0.52 -15.31
N ILE A 146 19.90 -0.51 -14.44
CA ILE A 146 20.00 0.48 -13.37
C ILE A 146 20.44 1.80 -14.01
N ASN A 147 19.50 2.74 -14.13
CA ASN A 147 19.79 4.06 -14.71
C ASN A 147 20.33 5.00 -13.62
N ALA A 148 21.11 6.01 -14.01
CA ALA A 148 21.69 7.02 -13.10
C ALA A 148 20.61 7.66 -12.19
N ASN A 149 19.40 7.86 -12.68
CA ASN A 149 18.28 8.41 -11.91
C ASN A 149 17.83 7.44 -10.79
N LYS A 150 17.88 6.11 -11.01
CA LYS A 150 17.57 5.10 -9.97
C LYS A 150 18.65 5.12 -8.88
N ILE A 151 19.92 5.24 -9.27
CA ILE A 151 21.04 5.35 -8.33
C ILE A 151 20.93 6.64 -7.51
N ALA A 152 20.68 7.78 -8.16
CA ALA A 152 20.49 9.04 -7.46
C ALA A 152 19.32 8.97 -6.46
N GLY A 153 18.19 8.37 -6.86
CA GLY A 153 17.06 8.13 -5.95
C GLY A 153 17.44 7.26 -4.74
N CYS A 154 18.31 6.26 -4.92
CA CYS A 154 18.81 5.43 -3.82
C CYS A 154 19.78 6.17 -2.88
N ILE A 155 20.53 7.15 -3.37
CA ILE A 155 21.48 7.92 -2.55
C ILE A 155 20.76 9.00 -1.73
N PHE A 156 19.72 9.60 -2.28
CA PHE A 156 18.99 10.70 -1.64
C PHE A 156 17.74 10.24 -0.88
N GLY A 157 17.24 9.01 -1.05
CA GLY A 157 16.10 8.42 -0.36
C GLY A 157 16.51 7.59 0.82
#